data_9e63598570590300b12ef10d170fa633
#
_entry.id   9e63598570590300b12ef10d170fa633
#
_cell.length_a   1.000
_cell.length_b   1.000
_cell.length_c   1.000
_cell.angle_alpha   90.00
_cell.angle_beta   90.00
_cell.angle_gamma   90.00
#
_symmetry.space_group_name_H-M   'P 1'
#
loop_
_entity.id
_entity.type
_entity.pdbx_description
1 polymer ?
#
loop_
_entity_poly.entity_id
_entity_poly.type
_entity_poly.pdbx_seq_one_letter_code
_entity_poly.pdbx_strand_id
1 'polypeptide(L)' 'MSINQGLRHDRSLREQAAQMFERGFGYGLTASRLGVSAATMREWQKMYRVIGRDGLLAMGVKQ' A
#
# COMPACT_ATOMS: atom_id res chain seq x y z
N MET A 1 1.59 10.15 -20.51
CA MET A 1 1.40 9.92 -20.11
C MET A 1 1.75 9.31 -19.05
N SER A 2 1.58 9.21 -18.34
CA SER A 2 1.79 8.83 -17.31
C SER A 2 1.84 7.55 -17.08
N ILE A 3 2.40 6.91 -17.65
CA ILE A 3 2.42 5.69 -17.58
C ILE A 3 3.02 5.20 -16.41
N ASN A 4 3.74 5.84 -15.73
CA ASN A 4 4.35 5.36 -14.65
C ASN A 4 3.58 5.26 -13.47
N GLN A 5 2.41 5.71 -13.48
CA GLN A 5 1.70 5.64 -12.39
C GLN A 5 1.59 4.35 -11.83
N GLY A 6 1.42 3.37 -12.47
CA GLY A 6 1.23 2.09 -11.95
C GLY A 6 2.41 1.58 -11.26
N LEU A 7 3.53 2.11 -11.53
CA LEU A 7 4.71 1.67 -10.94
C LEU A 7 5.10 2.46 -9.72
N ARG A 8 4.37 3.51 -9.41
CA ARG A 8 4.75 4.25 -8.33
C ARG A 8 4.07 3.81 -7.13
N HIS A 9 4.64 3.58 -6.05
CA HIS A 9 4.01 3.19 -4.81
C HIS A 9 3.81 4.47 -4.02
N ASP A 10 3.03 5.36 -4.60
CA ASP A 10 2.91 6.64 -4.02
C ASP A 10 1.88 6.67 -2.90
N ARG A 11 1.65 7.81 -2.33
CA ARG A 11 0.78 7.93 -1.21
C ARG A 11 -0.64 7.48 -1.51
N SER A 12 -1.09 7.75 -2.69
CA SER A 12 -2.44 7.38 -3.08
C SER A 12 -2.63 5.88 -3.03
N LEU A 13 -1.68 5.12 -3.55
CA LEU A 13 -1.78 3.68 -3.52
C LEU A 13 -1.68 3.16 -2.10
N ARG A 14 -0.84 3.75 -1.28
CA ARG A 14 -0.72 3.30 0.08
C ARG A 14 -2.00 3.60 0.85
N GLU A 15 -2.66 4.70 0.51
CA GLU A 15 -3.89 5.03 1.17
C GLU A 15 -4.97 4.02 0.81
N GLN A 16 -5.03 3.62 -0.45
CA GLN A 16 -6.00 2.63 -0.89
C GLN A 16 -5.71 1.29 -0.21
N ALA A 17 -4.44 0.95 -0.08
CA ALA A 17 -4.08 -0.29 0.59
C ALA A 17 -4.52 -0.25 2.05
N ALA A 18 -4.32 0.87 2.71
CA ALA A 18 -4.71 0.99 4.10
C ALA A 18 -6.21 0.82 4.26
N GLN A 19 -6.98 1.38 3.34
CA GLN A 19 -8.42 1.25 3.39
C GLN A 19 -8.83 -0.21 3.24
N MET A 20 -8.17 -0.94 2.37
CA MET A 20 -8.49 -2.33 2.16
C MET A 20 -8.12 -3.16 3.40
N PHE A 21 -6.99 -2.84 4.02
CA PHE A 21 -6.59 -3.55 5.23
C PHE A 21 -7.61 -3.27 6.34
N GLU A 22 -8.13 -2.06 6.42
CA GLU A 22 -9.10 -1.73 7.43
C GLU A 22 -10.37 -2.52 7.25
N ARG A 23 -10.67 -2.91 6.02
CA ARG A 23 -11.85 -3.69 5.74
C ARG A 23 -11.59 -5.16 5.92
N GLY A 24 -10.39 -5.53 6.29
CA GLY A 24 -10.09 -6.93 6.53
C GLY A 24 -9.52 -7.70 5.37
N PHE A 25 -9.20 -7.06 4.27
CA PHE A 25 -8.66 -7.76 3.13
C PHE A 25 -7.20 -8.09 3.39
N GLY A 26 -6.75 -9.22 2.93
CA GLY A 26 -5.38 -9.62 3.09
C GLY A 26 -4.50 -8.98 2.05
N TYR A 27 -3.20 -9.13 2.21
CA TYR A 27 -2.28 -8.45 1.29
C TYR A 27 -2.35 -9.05 -0.11
N GLY A 28 -2.65 -10.31 -0.22
CA GLY A 28 -2.70 -10.93 -1.55
C GLY A 28 -3.79 -10.30 -2.41
N LEU A 29 -4.98 -10.16 -1.85
CA LEU A 29 -6.08 -9.59 -2.59
C LEU A 29 -5.80 -8.12 -2.85
N THR A 30 -5.29 -7.41 -1.87
CA THR A 30 -4.99 -6.01 -2.01
C THR A 30 -3.96 -5.79 -3.12
N ALA A 31 -2.93 -6.63 -3.14
CA ALA A 31 -1.90 -6.50 -4.16
C ALA A 31 -2.50 -6.69 -5.55
N SER A 32 -3.36 -7.67 -5.67
CA SER A 32 -3.95 -7.96 -6.95
C SER A 32 -4.82 -6.81 -7.42
N ARG A 33 -5.61 -6.26 -6.52
CA ARG A 33 -6.48 -5.18 -6.89
C ARG A 33 -5.75 -3.92 -7.23
N LEU A 34 -4.67 -3.61 -6.57
CA LEU A 34 -3.95 -2.38 -6.80
C LEU A 34 -2.80 -2.50 -7.80
N GLY A 35 -2.56 -3.69 -8.28
CA GLY A 35 -1.49 -3.87 -9.25
C GLY A 35 -0.09 -3.72 -8.66
N VAL A 36 0.06 -4.06 -7.39
CA VAL A 36 1.34 -3.96 -6.71
C VAL A 36 1.79 -5.37 -6.39
N SER A 37 3.07 -5.62 -6.33
CA SER A 37 3.54 -6.98 -6.08
C SER A 37 3.12 -7.43 -4.69
N ALA A 38 2.91 -8.71 -4.55
CA ALA A 38 2.48 -9.26 -3.27
C ALA A 38 3.55 -9.04 -2.21
N ALA A 39 4.81 -9.09 -2.60
CA ALA A 39 5.89 -8.88 -1.64
C ALA A 39 5.84 -7.47 -1.06
N THR A 40 5.61 -6.50 -1.91
CA THR A 40 5.52 -5.13 -1.46
C THR A 40 4.30 -4.95 -0.57
N MET A 41 3.18 -5.54 -0.99
CA MET A 41 1.95 -5.37 -0.23
C MET A 41 2.06 -6.04 1.13
N ARG A 42 2.81 -7.13 1.20
CA ARG A 42 2.98 -7.81 2.46
C ARG A 42 3.75 -6.91 3.42
N GLU A 43 4.75 -6.18 2.91
CA GLU A 43 5.50 -5.27 3.73
C GLU A 43 4.61 -4.13 4.21
N TRP A 44 3.76 -3.64 3.34
CA TRP A 44 2.85 -2.56 3.68
C TRP A 44 1.88 -3.02 4.79
N GLN A 45 1.43 -4.26 4.69
CA GLN A 45 0.51 -4.75 5.69
C GLN A 45 1.20 -4.84 7.04
N LYS A 46 2.47 -5.26 7.05
CA LYS A 46 3.21 -5.34 8.28
C LYS A 46 3.36 -3.95 8.89
N MET A 47 3.66 -2.95 8.07
CA MET A 47 3.81 -1.62 8.57
C MET A 47 2.48 -1.11 9.10
N TYR A 48 1.40 -1.42 8.40
CA TYR A 48 0.09 -0.99 8.80
C TYR A 48 -0.23 -1.55 10.18
N ARG A 49 0.11 -2.80 10.43
CA ARG A 49 -0.19 -3.39 11.70
C ARG A 49 0.65 -2.82 12.82
N VAL A 50 1.84 -2.43 12.54
CA VAL A 50 2.74 -1.92 13.54
C VAL A 50 2.58 -0.43 13.80
N ILE A 51 2.51 0.36 12.78
CA ILE A 51 2.46 1.80 12.95
C ILE A 51 1.20 2.46 12.46
N GLY A 52 0.26 1.68 12.00
CA GLY A 52 -1.02 2.21 11.63
C GLY A 52 -1.06 2.90 10.28
N ARG A 53 -2.21 3.42 9.96
CA ARG A 53 -2.42 4.04 8.67
C ARG A 53 -1.50 5.23 8.46
N ASP A 54 -1.36 6.08 9.47
CA ASP A 54 -0.54 7.25 9.32
C ASP A 54 0.91 6.86 9.06
N GLY A 55 1.40 5.83 9.71
CA GLY A 55 2.75 5.38 9.50
C GLY A 55 2.95 4.83 8.10
N LEU A 56 1.97 4.08 7.64
CA LEU A 56 2.05 3.51 6.31
C LEU A 56 2.09 4.62 5.25
N LEU A 57 1.30 5.65 5.44
CA LEU A 57 1.27 6.73 4.49
C LEU A 57 2.57 7.54 4.53
N ALA A 58 3.13 7.68 5.70
CA ALA A 58 4.34 8.47 5.83
C ALA A 58 5.57 7.79 5.30
N MET A 59 5.59 6.48 5.33
CA MET A 59 6.78 5.77 4.94
C MET A 59 7.25 6.05 3.53
N GLY A 60 6.41 6.54 2.72
CA GLY A 60 6.83 6.76 1.36
C GLY A 60 7.27 8.17 1.08
N VAL A 61 7.24 8.98 2.06
CA VAL A 61 7.59 10.30 1.84
C VAL A 61 8.96 10.53 2.11
N LYS A 62 9.80 10.05 2.04
CA LYS A 62 11.07 10.23 2.30
C LYS A 62 11.70 10.94 1.61
N GLN A 63 12.03 11.42 1.54
CA GLN A 63 12.59 12.06 0.85
C GLN A 63 13.21 12.40 0.78
#